data_c94675bd1e44768eab0cb19cd2a62759
#
_entry.id   c94675bd1e44768eab0cb19cd2a62759
#
_cell.length_a   1.000
_cell.length_b   1.000
_cell.length_c   1.000
_cell.angle_alpha   90.00
_cell.angle_beta   90.00
_cell.angle_gamma   90.00
#
_symmetry.space_group_name_H-M   'P 1'
#
loop_
_entity.id
_entity.type
_entity.pdbx_description
1 polymer ?
#
loop_
_entity_poly.entity_id
_entity_poly.type
_entity_poly.pdbx_seq_one_letter_code
_entity_poly.pdbx_strand_id
1 'polypeptide(L)' 'MRFIFQSCLISASVSVEDGRIVANARIFIPSADGSFEDDVQDLCLDENFIDENEALTFARERAMGWIEEHCVNPT' A
#
# COMPACT_ATOMS: atom_id res chain seq x y z
N MET A 1 -7.40 -1.51 5.81
CA MET A 1 -7.05 -2.92 5.62
C MET A 1 -5.55 -3.08 5.74
N ARG A 2 -5.13 -4.03 6.55
CA ARG A 2 -3.71 -4.31 6.75
C ARG A 2 -3.41 -5.76 6.44
N PHE A 3 -2.30 -6.00 5.76
CA PHE A 3 -1.87 -7.36 5.47
C PHE A 3 -0.36 -7.37 5.21
N ILE A 4 0.24 -8.55 5.26
CA ILE A 4 1.68 -8.70 5.05
C ILE A 4 1.93 -9.35 3.70
N PHE A 5 2.85 -8.76 2.93
CA PHE A 5 3.25 -9.25 1.64
C PHE A 5 4.77 -9.16 1.52
N GLN A 6 5.43 -10.29 1.31
CA GLN A 6 6.89 -10.39 1.22
C GLN A 6 7.59 -9.69 2.39
N SER A 7 7.12 -9.98 3.59
CA SER A 7 7.65 -9.44 4.86
C SER A 7 7.41 -7.95 5.08
N CYS A 8 6.71 -7.28 4.16
CA CYS A 8 6.36 -5.88 4.32
C CYS A 8 4.90 -5.76 4.75
N LEU A 9 4.63 -4.85 5.66
CA LEU A 9 3.27 -4.59 6.11
C LEU A 9 2.65 -3.53 5.20
N ILE A 10 1.49 -3.84 4.64
CA ILE A 10 0.76 -2.90 3.80
C ILE A 10 -0.49 -2.46 4.53
N SER A 11 -0.70 -1.15 4.59
CA SER A 11 -1.92 -0.57 5.11
C SER A 11 -2.64 0.16 3.97
N ALA A 12 -3.74 -0.41 3.51
CA ALA A 12 -4.55 0.17 2.45
C ALA A 12 -5.79 0.81 3.06
N SER A 13 -6.13 2.00 2.58
CA SER A 13 -7.30 2.71 3.07
C SER A 13 -7.94 3.50 1.95
N VAL A 14 -9.20 3.87 2.16
CA VAL A 14 -9.89 4.76 1.24
C VAL A 14 -10.43 5.94 2.01
N SER A 15 -10.52 7.07 1.31
CA SER A 15 -11.12 8.27 1.87
C SER A 15 -12.04 8.88 0.83
N VAL A 16 -12.96 9.72 1.27
CA VAL A 16 -13.85 10.45 0.37
C VAL A 16 -13.46 11.91 0.42
N GLU A 17 -13.07 12.45 -0.73
CA GLU A 17 -12.69 13.85 -0.85
C GLU A 17 -13.45 14.47 -2.02
N ASP A 18 -14.20 15.53 -1.76
CA ASP A 18 -14.99 16.25 -2.76
C ASP A 18 -15.92 15.31 -3.56
N GLY A 19 -16.53 14.36 -2.86
CA GLY A 19 -17.44 13.42 -3.49
C GLY A 19 -16.77 12.32 -4.30
N ARG A 20 -15.44 12.20 -4.18
CA ARG A 20 -14.68 11.17 -4.88
C ARG A 20 -14.06 10.20 -3.88
N ILE A 21 -13.99 8.95 -4.28
CA ILE A 21 -13.33 7.93 -3.48
C ILE A 21 -11.88 7.87 -3.90
N VAL A 22 -10.99 8.11 -2.94
CA VAL A 22 -9.55 8.14 -3.17
C VAL A 22 -8.91 6.97 -2.42
N ALA A 23 -8.02 6.26 -3.09
CA ALA A 23 -7.32 5.14 -2.48
C ALA A 23 -5.94 5.58 -1.99
N ASN A 24 -5.53 5.06 -0.85
CA ASN A 24 -4.21 5.31 -0.29
C ASN A 24 -3.60 3.99 0.16
N ALA A 25 -2.30 3.87 0.03
CA ALA A 25 -1.58 2.71 0.51
C ALA A 25 -0.31 3.16 1.20
N ARG A 26 0.01 2.50 2.32
CA ARG A 26 1.24 2.75 3.05
C ARG A 26 1.96 1.44 3.24
N ILE A 27 3.23 1.42 2.90
CA ILE A 27 4.06 0.22 2.98
C ILE A 27 5.09 0.43 4.08
N PHE A 28 5.09 -0.47 5.06
CA PHE A 28 6.06 -0.46 6.14
C PHE A 28 7.10 -1.54 5.85
N ILE A 29 8.33 -1.12 5.60
CA ILE A 29 9.43 -2.01 5.27
C ILE A 29 10.17 -2.35 6.55
N PRO A 30 10.35 -3.64 6.89
CA PRO A 30 11.03 -4.01 8.12
C PRO A 30 12.51 -3.64 8.04
N SER A 31 13.03 -3.09 9.12
CA SER A 31 14.45 -2.82 9.23
C SER A 31 15.20 -4.10 9.63
N ALA A 32 16.53 -3.99 9.73
CA ALA A 32 17.37 -5.15 10.03
C ALA A 32 17.06 -5.79 11.39
N ASP A 33 16.50 -5.02 12.32
CA ASP A 33 16.12 -5.53 13.64
C ASP A 33 14.68 -6.04 13.71
N GLY A 34 13.97 -6.02 12.58
CA GLY A 34 12.59 -6.48 12.52
C GLY A 34 11.53 -5.45 12.83
N SER A 35 11.91 -4.21 13.09
CA SER A 35 10.91 -3.17 13.34
C SER A 35 10.42 -2.55 12.03
N PHE A 36 9.24 -1.92 12.08
CA PHE A 36 8.66 -1.26 10.92
C PHE A 36 8.73 0.26 11.05
N GLU A 37 9.59 0.78 11.91
CA GLU A 37 9.55 2.20 12.26
C GLU A 37 10.32 3.11 11.30
N ASP A 38 11.35 2.59 10.63
CA ASP A 38 12.29 3.43 9.92
C ASP A 38 11.98 3.66 8.44
N ASP A 39 11.35 2.71 7.78
CA ASP A 39 11.08 2.83 6.35
C ASP A 39 9.59 2.72 6.08
N VAL A 40 8.99 3.84 5.70
CA VAL A 40 7.58 3.90 5.34
C VAL A 40 7.45 4.55 3.97
N GLN A 41 6.76 3.88 3.08
CA GLN A 41 6.50 4.41 1.75
C GLN A 41 5.01 4.70 1.59
N ASP A 42 4.68 5.94 1.34
CA ASP A 42 3.30 6.33 1.06
C ASP A 42 3.05 6.34 -0.44
N LEU A 43 2.00 5.65 -0.85
CA LEU A 43 1.57 5.66 -2.25
C LEU A 43 0.31 6.49 -2.36
N CYS A 44 0.42 7.62 -3.04
CA CYS A 44 -0.74 8.45 -3.37
C CYS A 44 -1.28 8.00 -4.71
N LEU A 45 -2.48 7.47 -4.70
CA LEU A 45 -3.09 6.92 -5.90
C LEU A 45 -4.12 7.92 -6.42
N ASP A 46 -3.77 8.63 -7.46
CA ASP A 46 -4.55 9.74 -7.99
C ASP A 46 -5.70 9.31 -8.89
N GLU A 47 -6.24 8.14 -8.68
CA GLU A 47 -7.35 7.67 -9.47
C GLU A 47 -8.66 7.81 -8.72
N ASN A 48 -9.73 8.01 -9.48
CA ASN A 48 -11.07 8.13 -8.92
C ASN A 48 -11.79 6.80 -9.04
N PHE A 49 -12.47 6.40 -8.00
CA PHE A 49 -13.19 5.14 -7.97
C PHE A 49 -14.66 5.39 -7.65
N ILE A 50 -15.49 4.48 -8.11
CA ILE A 50 -16.92 4.53 -7.84
C ILE A 50 -17.26 3.70 -6.61
N ASP A 51 -16.47 2.69 -6.33
CA ASP A 51 -16.71 1.71 -5.29
C ASP A 51 -15.50 1.63 -4.35
N GLU A 52 -15.75 1.60 -3.04
CA GLU A 52 -14.70 1.47 -2.06
C GLU A 52 -13.92 0.16 -2.19
N ASN A 53 -14.60 -0.93 -2.53
CA ASN A 53 -13.94 -2.21 -2.73
C ASN A 53 -12.99 -2.17 -3.91
N GLU A 54 -13.37 -1.50 -4.96
CA GLU A 54 -12.51 -1.32 -6.13
C GLU A 54 -11.28 -0.52 -5.76
N ALA A 55 -11.47 0.54 -4.97
CA ALA A 55 -10.37 1.39 -4.52
C ALA A 55 -9.40 0.61 -3.64
N LEU A 56 -9.90 -0.18 -2.71
CA LEU A 56 -9.07 -1.00 -1.85
C LEU A 56 -8.29 -2.06 -2.63
N THR A 57 -8.95 -2.69 -3.59
CA THR A 57 -8.29 -3.67 -4.44
C THR A 57 -7.16 -3.04 -5.24
N PHE A 58 -7.42 -1.86 -5.79
CA PHE A 58 -6.41 -1.12 -6.54
C PHE A 58 -5.23 -0.75 -5.65
N ALA A 59 -5.51 -0.24 -4.44
CA ALA A 59 -4.45 0.13 -3.51
C ALA A 59 -3.59 -1.09 -3.14
N ARG A 60 -4.22 -2.22 -2.89
CA ARG A 60 -3.51 -3.44 -2.55
C ARG A 60 -2.62 -3.91 -3.70
N GLU A 61 -3.16 -3.93 -4.91
CA GLU A 61 -2.38 -4.37 -6.07
C GLU A 61 -1.22 -3.44 -6.37
N ARG A 62 -1.41 -2.13 -6.22
CA ARG A 62 -0.34 -1.18 -6.43
C ARG A 62 0.75 -1.34 -5.38
N ALA A 63 0.38 -1.54 -4.13
CA ALA A 63 1.34 -1.75 -3.06
C ALA A 63 2.15 -3.02 -3.28
N MET A 64 1.49 -4.11 -3.67
CA MET A 64 2.18 -5.36 -3.96
C MET A 64 3.12 -5.22 -5.15
N GLY A 65 2.69 -4.51 -6.20
CA GLY A 65 3.54 -4.25 -7.35
C GLY A 65 4.76 -3.43 -7.00
N TRP A 66 4.59 -2.42 -6.13
CA TRP A 66 5.70 -1.62 -5.66
C TRP A 66 6.72 -2.47 -4.92
N ILE A 67 6.25 -3.36 -4.06
CA ILE A 67 7.13 -4.24 -3.30
C ILE A 67 7.89 -5.19 -4.24
N GLU A 68 7.21 -5.72 -5.24
CA GLU A 68 7.86 -6.61 -6.22
C GLU A 68 8.96 -5.90 -6.99
N GLU A 69 8.79 -4.60 -7.25
CA GLU A 69 9.79 -3.84 -7.99
C GLU A 69 10.95 -3.36 -7.10
N HIS A 70 10.68 -3.04 -5.84
CA HIS A 70 11.66 -2.37 -4.98
C HIS A 70 12.23 -3.28 -3.91
N CYS A 71 11.51 -4.32 -3.55
CA CYS A 71 11.95 -5.27 -2.53
C CYS A 71 12.20 -6.64 -3.15
N VAL A 72 12.77 -6.65 -4.33
CA VAL A 72 13.04 -7.90 -5.05
C VAL A 72 13.99 -8.77 -4.24
N ASN A 73 13.54 -9.97 -3.96
CA ASN A 73 14.34 -10.94 -3.27
C ASN A 73 15.27 -11.59 -4.30
N PRO A 74 16.58 -11.41 -4.21
CA PRO A 74 17.48 -11.96 -5.22
C PRO A 74 17.70 -13.45 -5.01
N THR A 75 16.81 -14.22 -5.54
CA THR A 75 17.01 -15.68 -5.54
C THR A 75 17.00 -16.18 -6.94
#